data_781047aa2dca3282bd20a2a5a7fbc8ef
#
_entry.id   781047aa2dca3282bd20a2a5a7fbc8ef
#
_cell.length_a   1.000
_cell.length_b   1.000
_cell.length_c   1.000
_cell.angle_alpha   90.00
_cell.angle_beta   90.00
_cell.angle_gamma   90.00
#
_symmetry.space_group_name_H-M   'P 1'
#
loop_
_entity.id
_entity.type
_entity.pdbx_description
1 polymer ?
#
loop_
_entity_poly.entity_id
_entity_poly.type
_entity_poly.pdbx_seq_one_letter_code
_entity_poly.pdbx_strand_id
1 'polypeptide(L)'
;MTKIIGILILGLLTCNTSFADSLRVVDGDTIVLNGEKIRFTGIDTPELKQTCLQDDQEVGCGMTAKMLLVKKIGNNTPECISEGKDAYKRTLAECFVNGESLSKFLVRSGYAFAYRKYSTKFIKDEEFAKANKLGMWAMTFQYPWDFRKS
;
A
#
# COMPACT_ATOMS: atom_id res chain seq x y z
N MET A 1 39.67 -35.28 -51.96
CA MET A 1 40.04 -34.84 -50.62
C MET A 1 39.17 -33.66 -50.23
N THR A 2 38.04 -33.90 -49.57
CA THR A 2 37.06 -32.86 -49.22
C THR A 2 37.20 -32.55 -47.75
N LYS A 3 37.68 -31.36 -47.39
CA LYS A 3 37.81 -30.90 -46.02
C LYS A 3 36.47 -30.35 -45.54
N ILE A 4 35.87 -31.03 -44.55
CA ILE A 4 34.66 -30.56 -43.83
C ILE A 4 35.14 -29.61 -42.76
N ILE A 5 34.78 -28.30 -42.86
CA ILE A 5 35.00 -27.28 -41.84
C ILE A 5 33.79 -27.36 -40.92
N GLY A 6 33.98 -27.89 -39.68
CA GLY A 6 32.97 -27.86 -38.66
C GLY A 6 32.87 -26.45 -38.05
N ILE A 7 31.73 -25.82 -38.21
CA ILE A 7 31.41 -24.55 -37.52
C ILE A 7 30.93 -24.87 -36.11
N LEU A 8 31.75 -24.50 -35.12
CA LEU A 8 31.40 -24.58 -33.69
C LEU A 8 30.52 -23.37 -33.35
N ILE A 9 29.20 -23.57 -33.24
CA ILE A 9 28.30 -22.54 -32.76
C ILE A 9 28.39 -22.48 -31.23
N LEU A 10 29.12 -21.49 -30.73
CA LEU A 10 29.18 -21.18 -29.29
C LEU A 10 27.90 -20.45 -28.90
N GLY A 11 26.93 -21.20 -28.36
CA GLY A 11 25.68 -20.63 -27.82
C GLY A 11 25.96 -19.77 -26.59
N LEU A 12 25.81 -18.45 -26.71
CA LEU A 12 25.78 -17.56 -25.55
C LEU A 12 24.49 -17.84 -24.77
N LEU A 13 24.59 -18.54 -23.63
CA LEU A 13 23.53 -18.54 -22.62
C LEU A 13 23.47 -17.14 -21.99
N THR A 14 22.53 -16.31 -22.41
CA THR A 14 22.19 -15.07 -21.71
C THR A 14 21.44 -15.46 -20.45
N CYS A 15 22.12 -15.41 -19.31
CA CYS A 15 21.49 -15.53 -17.99
C CYS A 15 20.65 -14.27 -17.74
N ASN A 16 19.33 -14.35 -17.99
CA ASN A 16 18.40 -13.29 -17.55
C ASN A 16 18.28 -13.37 -16.02
N THR A 17 19.07 -12.54 -15.32
CA THR A 17 18.86 -12.31 -13.89
C THR A 17 17.59 -11.47 -13.73
N SER A 18 16.47 -12.13 -13.46
CA SER A 18 15.26 -11.47 -13.01
C SER A 18 15.52 -10.99 -11.59
N PHE A 19 15.74 -9.68 -11.40
CA PHE A 19 15.75 -9.09 -10.08
C PHE A 19 14.31 -9.10 -9.57
N ALA A 20 14.05 -9.87 -8.51
CA ALA A 20 12.78 -9.80 -7.81
C ALA A 20 12.61 -8.41 -7.19
N ASP A 21 11.46 -7.78 -7.39
CA ASP A 21 11.14 -6.51 -6.77
C ASP A 21 11.22 -6.62 -5.25
N SER A 22 11.92 -5.69 -4.61
CA SER A 22 11.96 -5.61 -3.16
C SER A 22 10.80 -4.76 -2.65
N LEU A 23 9.87 -5.39 -1.92
CA LEU A 23 8.73 -4.72 -1.32
C LEU A 23 8.75 -4.85 0.20
N ARG A 24 8.53 -3.73 0.90
CA ARG A 24 8.32 -3.70 2.35
C ARG A 24 7.17 -2.76 2.69
N VAL A 25 6.15 -3.26 3.36
CA VAL A 25 5.07 -2.45 3.92
C VAL A 25 5.55 -1.82 5.24
N VAL A 26 5.51 -0.49 5.32
CA VAL A 26 5.93 0.28 6.50
C VAL A 26 4.79 0.38 7.50
N ASP A 27 3.65 0.88 7.03
CA ASP A 27 2.40 1.06 7.77
C ASP A 27 1.21 0.91 6.81
N GLY A 28 0.01 1.36 7.21
CA GLY A 28 -1.21 1.17 6.42
C GLY A 28 -1.23 1.94 5.10
N ASP A 29 -0.46 3.00 4.93
CA ASP A 29 -0.48 3.84 3.73
C ASP A 29 0.92 4.15 3.15
N THR A 30 1.94 3.44 3.63
CA THR A 30 3.32 3.66 3.19
C THR A 30 4.03 2.33 2.90
N ILE A 31 4.61 2.24 1.71
CA ILE A 31 5.44 1.11 1.30
C ILE A 31 6.84 1.58 0.91
N VAL A 32 7.80 0.65 0.89
CA VAL A 32 9.09 0.82 0.19
C VAL A 32 9.13 -0.20 -0.93
N LEU A 33 9.21 0.27 -2.16
CA LEU A 33 9.27 -0.55 -3.37
C LEU A 33 10.57 -0.23 -4.10
N ASN A 34 11.43 -1.21 -4.28
CA ASN A 34 12.74 -1.08 -4.92
C ASN A 34 13.59 0.07 -4.32
N GLY A 35 13.52 0.23 -2.98
CA GLY A 35 14.23 1.28 -2.24
C GLY A 35 13.53 2.64 -2.23
N GLU A 36 12.49 2.84 -3.03
CA GLU A 36 11.71 4.08 -3.04
C GLU A 36 10.59 4.04 -2.00
N LYS A 37 10.54 5.09 -1.14
CA LYS A 37 9.47 5.24 -0.14
C LYS A 37 8.26 5.92 -0.76
N ILE A 38 7.15 5.21 -0.81
CA ILE A 38 5.90 5.63 -1.45
C ILE A 38 4.82 5.77 -0.40
N ARG A 39 4.18 6.95 -0.34
CA ARG A 39 2.98 7.20 0.47
C ARG A 39 1.76 7.24 -0.44
N PHE A 40 0.71 6.52 -0.05
CA PHE A 40 -0.54 6.50 -0.80
C PHE A 40 -1.26 7.84 -0.71
N THR A 41 -1.69 8.35 -1.86
CA THR A 41 -2.37 9.64 -1.96
C THR A 41 -3.84 9.57 -1.53
N GLY A 42 -4.35 10.70 -1.04
CA GLY A 42 -5.76 10.91 -0.76
C GLY A 42 -6.33 10.17 0.44
N ILE A 43 -5.51 9.42 1.18
CA ILE A 43 -5.92 8.70 2.38
C ILE A 43 -5.00 9.00 3.57
N ASP A 44 -5.51 8.71 4.77
CA ASP A 44 -4.75 8.68 6.00
C ASP A 44 -5.14 7.43 6.80
N THR A 45 -4.18 6.67 7.28
CA THR A 45 -4.40 5.45 8.06
C THR A 45 -4.01 5.65 9.51
N PRO A 46 -4.54 4.84 10.46
CA PRO A 46 -4.08 4.89 11.83
C PRO A 46 -2.58 4.67 11.90
N GLU A 47 -1.93 5.41 12.79
CA GLU A 47 -0.50 5.27 13.06
C GLU A 47 -0.19 3.84 13.53
N LEU A 48 0.99 3.32 13.20
CA LEU A 48 1.33 1.90 13.44
C LEU A 48 1.07 1.45 14.90
N LYS A 49 1.30 2.36 15.87
CA LYS A 49 1.08 2.11 17.30
C LYS A 49 -0.29 2.55 17.80
N GLN A 50 -1.13 3.06 16.91
CA GLN A 50 -2.46 3.55 17.29
C GLN A 50 -3.37 2.39 17.65
N THR A 51 -4.09 2.54 18.76
CA THR A 51 -5.10 1.60 19.23
C THR A 51 -6.50 2.19 19.12
N CYS A 52 -7.49 1.32 19.12
CA CYS A 52 -8.92 1.61 19.10
C CYS A 52 -9.60 0.75 20.16
N LEU A 53 -10.83 1.10 20.54
CA LEU A 53 -11.64 0.28 21.45
C LEU A 53 -12.71 -0.48 20.65
N GLN A 54 -12.67 -1.77 20.72
CA GLN A 54 -13.70 -2.67 20.21
C GLN A 54 -14.31 -3.44 21.40
N ASP A 55 -15.61 -3.23 21.64
CA ASP A 55 -16.31 -3.82 22.79
C ASP A 55 -15.55 -3.58 24.12
N ASP A 56 -15.11 -2.33 24.33
CA ASP A 56 -14.30 -1.86 25.46
C ASP A 56 -12.91 -2.53 25.60
N GLN A 57 -12.49 -3.30 24.61
CA GLN A 57 -11.15 -3.88 24.55
C GLN A 57 -10.25 -3.09 23.59
N GLU A 58 -9.02 -2.84 24.05
CA GLU A 58 -8.02 -2.17 23.25
C GLU A 58 -7.47 -3.10 22.16
N VAL A 59 -7.55 -2.66 20.90
CA VAL A 59 -7.06 -3.39 19.72
C VAL A 59 -6.13 -2.52 18.89
N GLY A 60 -5.09 -3.11 18.31
CA GLY A 60 -4.11 -2.40 17.48
C GLY A 60 -4.64 -2.07 16.10
N CYS A 61 -5.41 -0.99 15.94
CA CYS A 61 -6.01 -0.64 14.65
C CYS A 61 -4.96 -0.21 13.60
N GLY A 62 -3.85 0.42 14.00
CA GLY A 62 -2.75 0.75 13.10
C GLY A 62 -2.04 -0.50 12.57
N MET A 63 -1.79 -1.47 13.43
CA MET A 63 -1.21 -2.75 13.01
C MET A 63 -2.18 -3.52 12.11
N THR A 64 -3.48 -3.49 12.40
CA THR A 64 -4.49 -4.14 11.56
C THR A 64 -4.54 -3.52 10.16
N ALA A 65 -4.49 -2.19 10.03
CA ALA A 65 -4.41 -1.51 8.74
C ALA A 65 -3.19 -1.99 7.92
N LYS A 66 -2.02 -2.05 8.55
CA LYS A 66 -0.80 -2.59 7.92
C LYS A 66 -0.98 -4.05 7.48
N MET A 67 -1.50 -4.91 8.33
CA MET A 67 -1.67 -6.35 8.01
C MET A 67 -2.69 -6.57 6.89
N LEU A 68 -3.74 -5.75 6.81
CA LEU A 68 -4.69 -5.76 5.70
C LEU A 68 -3.99 -5.40 4.38
N LEU A 69 -3.14 -4.37 4.39
CA LEU A 69 -2.36 -4.00 3.22
C LEU A 69 -1.40 -5.12 2.79
N VAL A 70 -0.67 -5.71 3.73
CA VAL A 70 0.22 -6.86 3.47
C VAL A 70 -0.56 -8.00 2.82
N LYS A 71 -1.72 -8.36 3.40
CA LYS A 71 -2.58 -9.44 2.87
C LYS A 71 -3.12 -9.10 1.49
N LYS A 72 -3.54 -7.85 1.24
CA LYS A 72 -4.07 -7.41 -0.05
C LYS A 72 -3.01 -7.47 -1.14
N ILE A 73 -1.80 -7.06 -0.86
CA ILE A 73 -0.68 -7.14 -1.80
C ILE A 73 -0.28 -8.59 -2.04
N GLY A 74 -0.18 -9.40 -0.99
CA GLY A 74 0.24 -10.80 -1.09
C GLY A 74 1.62 -10.93 -1.75
N ASN A 75 1.72 -11.75 -2.78
CA ASN A 75 2.94 -11.98 -3.56
C ASN A 75 3.04 -11.11 -4.82
N ASN A 76 2.16 -10.10 -4.96
CA ASN A 76 2.17 -9.23 -6.12
C ASN A 76 3.10 -8.04 -5.92
N THR A 77 3.62 -7.48 -7.02
CA THR A 77 4.27 -6.18 -7.03
C THR A 77 3.22 -5.11 -7.33
N PRO A 78 3.01 -4.10 -6.46
CA PRO A 78 2.08 -3.01 -6.74
C PRO A 78 2.55 -2.16 -7.91
N GLU A 79 1.62 -1.77 -8.79
CA GLU A 79 1.83 -0.76 -9.82
C GLU A 79 1.44 0.60 -9.27
N CYS A 80 2.41 1.53 -9.16
CA CYS A 80 2.18 2.83 -8.54
C CYS A 80 2.26 3.96 -9.58
N ILE A 81 1.24 4.81 -9.62
CA ILE A 81 1.18 6.00 -10.47
C ILE A 81 1.54 7.21 -9.60
N SER A 82 2.73 7.79 -9.85
CA SER A 82 3.23 8.92 -9.09
C SER A 82 2.42 10.19 -9.35
N GLU A 83 2.11 10.91 -8.28
CA GLU A 83 1.45 12.23 -8.29
C GLU A 83 2.38 13.35 -7.78
N GLY A 84 3.66 13.05 -7.55
CA GLY A 84 4.66 13.99 -7.08
C GLY A 84 5.39 13.53 -5.82
N LYS A 85 5.96 14.48 -5.08
CA LYS A 85 6.66 14.21 -3.81
C LYS A 85 6.16 15.12 -2.70
N ASP A 86 6.17 14.62 -1.47
CA ASP A 86 5.87 15.44 -0.29
C ASP A 86 7.13 16.16 0.24
N ALA A 87 6.92 16.97 1.29
CA ALA A 87 7.99 17.70 1.95
C ALA A 87 9.09 16.81 2.57
N TYR A 88 8.79 15.53 2.80
CA TYR A 88 9.72 14.53 3.34
C TYR A 88 10.38 13.71 2.22
N LYS A 89 10.25 14.13 0.96
CA LYS A 89 10.80 13.48 -0.24
C LYS A 89 10.22 12.07 -0.51
N ARG A 90 9.10 11.69 0.13
CA ARG A 90 8.39 10.47 -0.22
C ARG A 90 7.67 10.68 -1.55
N THR A 91 7.66 9.68 -2.40
CA THR A 91 6.82 9.69 -3.60
C THR A 91 5.36 9.55 -3.18
N LEU A 92 4.53 10.50 -3.59
CA LEU A 92 3.09 10.42 -3.47
C LEU A 92 2.56 9.66 -4.67
N ALA A 93 1.77 8.60 -4.44
CA ALA A 93 1.26 7.79 -5.53
C ALA A 93 -0.07 7.11 -5.19
N GLU A 94 -0.86 6.81 -6.22
CA GLU A 94 -1.89 5.80 -6.11
C GLU A 94 -1.33 4.47 -6.62
N CYS A 95 -1.43 3.42 -5.77
CA CYS A 95 -0.89 2.10 -6.07
C CYS A 95 -2.01 1.07 -6.25
N PHE A 96 -1.78 0.13 -7.16
CA PHE A 96 -2.75 -0.87 -7.58
C PHE A 96 -2.15 -2.29 -7.50
N VAL A 97 -3.00 -3.25 -7.17
CA VAL A 97 -2.70 -4.68 -7.30
C VAL A 97 -3.86 -5.32 -8.08
N ASN A 98 -3.54 -6.02 -9.16
CA ASN A 98 -4.53 -6.63 -10.06
C ASN A 98 -5.62 -5.62 -10.51
N GLY A 99 -5.23 -4.37 -10.78
CA GLY A 99 -6.12 -3.30 -11.23
C GLY A 99 -6.99 -2.67 -10.13
N GLU A 100 -6.90 -3.11 -8.87
CA GLU A 100 -7.64 -2.54 -7.75
C GLU A 100 -6.76 -1.58 -6.94
N SER A 101 -7.26 -0.37 -6.70
CA SER A 101 -6.59 0.66 -5.90
C SER A 101 -6.46 0.21 -4.44
N LEU A 102 -5.24 0.21 -3.93
CA LEU A 102 -4.94 -0.10 -2.52
C LEU A 102 -5.54 0.95 -1.58
N SER A 103 -5.50 2.24 -1.98
CA SER A 103 -6.16 3.32 -1.23
C SER A 103 -7.66 3.09 -1.10
N LYS A 104 -8.33 2.79 -2.21
CA LYS A 104 -9.77 2.48 -2.22
C LYS A 104 -10.09 1.26 -1.36
N PHE A 105 -9.32 0.19 -1.48
CA PHE A 105 -9.50 -1.02 -0.68
C PHE A 105 -9.43 -0.72 0.82
N LEU A 106 -8.43 0.02 1.28
CA LEU A 106 -8.24 0.37 2.69
C LEU A 106 -9.38 1.25 3.23
N VAL A 107 -9.82 2.25 2.44
CA VAL A 107 -10.94 3.13 2.83
C VAL A 107 -12.24 2.33 2.92
N ARG A 108 -12.55 1.50 1.93
CA ARG A 108 -13.75 0.66 1.93
C ARG A 108 -13.75 -0.41 3.02
N SER A 109 -12.59 -0.89 3.45
CA SER A 109 -12.47 -1.80 4.58
C SER A 109 -12.63 -1.11 5.95
N GLY A 110 -12.67 0.22 5.98
CA GLY A 110 -12.78 1.03 7.20
C GLY A 110 -11.47 1.16 7.99
N TYR A 111 -10.32 0.90 7.37
CA TYR A 111 -8.99 1.05 8.00
C TYR A 111 -8.14 2.17 7.40
N ALA A 112 -8.74 3.01 6.56
CA ALA A 112 -8.22 4.30 6.14
C ALA A 112 -9.35 5.32 6.04
N PHE A 113 -8.98 6.58 6.13
CA PHE A 113 -9.88 7.73 6.05
C PHE A 113 -9.59 8.53 4.78
N ALA A 114 -10.63 9.01 4.11
CA ALA A 114 -10.49 9.94 3.01
C ALA A 114 -9.88 11.26 3.53
N TYR A 115 -8.66 11.57 3.08
CA TYR A 115 -7.94 12.75 3.58
C TYR A 115 -8.32 14.00 2.77
N ARG A 116 -9.46 14.56 3.13
CA ARG A 116 -10.15 15.65 2.40
C ARG A 116 -9.30 16.90 2.17
N LYS A 117 -8.26 17.12 2.99
CA LYS A 117 -7.32 18.22 2.81
C LYS A 117 -6.58 18.14 1.46
N TYR A 118 -6.38 16.95 0.94
CA TYR A 118 -5.60 16.72 -0.27
C TYR A 118 -6.39 16.10 -1.42
N SER A 119 -7.51 15.41 -1.14
CA SER A 119 -8.28 14.74 -2.17
C SER A 119 -9.73 14.46 -1.73
N THR A 120 -10.66 14.53 -2.67
CA THR A 120 -12.05 14.13 -2.46
C THR A 120 -12.37 12.75 -3.05
N LYS A 121 -11.36 12.10 -3.67
CA LYS A 121 -11.51 10.88 -4.47
C LYS A 121 -12.17 9.73 -3.72
N PHE A 122 -11.84 9.54 -2.44
CA PHE A 122 -12.27 8.38 -1.67
C PHE A 122 -13.42 8.67 -0.68
N ILE A 123 -14.08 9.84 -0.76
CA ILE A 123 -15.16 10.22 0.16
C ILE A 123 -16.33 9.23 0.09
N LYS A 124 -16.75 8.83 -1.12
CA LYS A 124 -17.85 7.86 -1.29
C LYS A 124 -17.50 6.48 -0.76
N ASP A 125 -16.23 6.08 -0.85
CA ASP A 125 -15.75 4.81 -0.32
C ASP A 125 -15.72 4.82 1.22
N GLU A 126 -15.38 5.95 1.83
CA GLU A 126 -15.46 6.16 3.28
C GLU A 126 -16.93 6.16 3.76
N GLU A 127 -17.83 6.86 3.07
CA GLU A 127 -19.25 6.86 3.37
C GLU A 127 -19.84 5.44 3.33
N PHE A 128 -19.43 4.64 2.35
CA PHE A 128 -19.78 3.22 2.28
C PHE A 128 -19.31 2.45 3.52
N ALA A 129 -18.02 2.59 3.89
CA ALA A 129 -17.48 1.89 5.06
C ALA A 129 -18.18 2.31 6.35
N LYS A 130 -18.47 3.62 6.51
CA LYS A 130 -19.17 4.18 7.65
C LYS A 130 -20.62 3.69 7.75
N ALA A 131 -21.37 3.72 6.64
CA ALA A 131 -22.76 3.26 6.60
C ALA A 131 -22.89 1.77 6.94
N ASN A 132 -21.87 0.96 6.58
CA ASN A 132 -21.84 -0.48 6.85
C ASN A 132 -21.08 -0.83 8.15
N LYS A 133 -20.64 0.15 8.93
CA LYS A 133 -19.86 -0.04 10.18
C LYS A 133 -18.66 -0.97 10.00
N LEU A 134 -17.89 -0.79 8.91
CA LEU A 134 -16.74 -1.62 8.59
C LEU A 134 -15.49 -1.13 9.32
N GLY A 135 -14.64 -2.07 9.75
CA GLY A 135 -13.38 -1.78 10.40
C GLY A 135 -13.51 -0.86 11.59
N MET A 136 -12.76 0.22 11.61
CA MET A 136 -12.77 1.21 12.70
C MET A 136 -14.14 1.89 12.90
N TRP A 137 -14.99 1.94 11.87
CA TRP A 137 -16.34 2.53 12.00
C TRP A 137 -17.29 1.76 12.93
N ALA A 138 -16.92 0.53 13.32
CA ALA A 138 -17.58 -0.24 14.38
C ALA A 138 -16.93 -0.06 15.76
N MET A 139 -15.92 0.77 15.88
CA MET A 139 -15.09 0.92 17.09
C MET A 139 -15.16 2.36 17.61
N THR A 140 -14.68 2.58 18.84
CA THR A 140 -14.33 3.91 19.32
C THR A 140 -12.86 4.18 18.95
N PHE A 141 -12.61 5.28 18.23
CA PHE A 141 -11.30 5.61 17.73
C PHE A 141 -11.04 7.12 17.72
N GLN A 142 -9.78 7.48 17.66
CA GLN A 142 -9.31 8.83 17.35
C GLN A 142 -8.87 8.87 15.88
N TYR A 143 -9.14 9.96 15.18
CA TYR A 143 -8.62 10.11 13.81
C TYR A 143 -7.09 10.17 13.81
N PRO A 144 -6.41 9.63 12.79
CA PRO A 144 -4.94 9.60 12.74
C PRO A 144 -4.30 10.97 12.88
N TRP A 145 -4.87 12.00 12.24
CA TRP A 145 -4.37 13.38 12.33
C TRP A 145 -4.56 14.01 13.72
N ASP A 146 -5.48 13.53 14.53
CA ASP A 146 -5.67 13.97 15.92
C ASP A 146 -4.77 13.18 16.86
N PHE A 147 -4.62 11.87 16.62
CA PHE A 147 -3.67 11.02 17.34
C PHE A 147 -2.23 11.54 17.25
N ARG A 148 -1.81 12.05 16.09
CA ARG A 148 -0.47 12.66 15.92
C ARG A 148 -0.25 13.95 16.69
N LYS A 149 -1.28 14.58 17.23
CA LYS A 149 -1.20 15.81 18.02
C LYS A 149 -1.26 15.56 19.53
N SER A 150 -1.68 14.35 19.95
CA SER A 150 -1.72 13.93 21.33
C SER A 150 -0.37 13.34 21.75
#